data_c091fd12c386e91a0724d5fcc5b5123c
#
_entry.id   c091fd12c386e91a0724d5fcc5b5123c
#
_cell.length_a   1.000
_cell.length_b   1.000
_cell.length_c   1.000
_cell.angle_alpha   90.00
_cell.angle_beta   90.00
_cell.angle_gamma   90.00
#
_symmetry.space_group_name_H-M   'P 1'
#
loop_
_entity.id
_entity.type
_entity.pdbx_description
1 polymer ?
#
loop_
_entity_poly.entity_id
_entity_poly.type
_entity_poly.pdbx_seq_one_letter_code
_entity_poly.pdbx_strand_id
1 'polypeptide(L)'
;MPELRIDPLSGLRAIVAGARADRPGGGFAVEPHPPLDPEGDPFLEGHEARTPPELWALRPGGGEADGPGWLARAVPNLYPALRPAMQEPAPGAPSRAGTDPLAGGRGEPELFAARPAEGAHEVIVNGPGPARSLAELDPDQLEVAMGAWRERMRAHVGAAYVHVIINEGREAGASLAHSHAQLYALPFVPAAIARERERFTAYADRTAGRDLLSDLLQEEVRRDERIV
;
A
#
# COMPACT_ATOMS: atom_id res chain seq x y z
N MET A 1 30.37 13.70 9.47
CA MET A 1 29.73 15.04 9.54
C MET A 1 28.25 14.87 9.17
N PRO A 2 27.32 15.67 9.72
CA PRO A 2 25.95 15.67 9.23
C PRO A 2 25.89 16.07 7.75
N GLU A 3 25.00 15.43 6.99
CA GLU A 3 24.78 15.73 5.58
C GLU A 3 23.30 15.96 5.28
N LEU A 4 23.01 16.76 4.29
CA LEU A 4 21.67 16.99 3.77
C LEU A 4 21.47 16.10 2.55
N ARG A 5 20.53 15.17 2.62
CA ARG A 5 20.11 14.35 1.48
C ARG A 5 18.80 14.87 0.91
N ILE A 6 18.68 14.79 -0.39
CA ILE A 6 17.48 15.18 -1.12
C ILE A 6 16.97 13.93 -1.84
N ASP A 7 15.75 13.52 -1.53
CA ASP A 7 15.06 12.46 -2.25
C ASP A 7 14.75 12.95 -3.67
N PRO A 8 15.29 12.29 -4.70
CA PRO A 8 15.07 12.72 -6.08
C PRO A 8 13.61 12.55 -6.53
N LEU A 9 12.85 11.62 -5.96
CA LEU A 9 11.46 11.36 -6.33
C LEU A 9 10.51 12.39 -5.74
N SER A 10 10.56 12.62 -4.44
CA SER A 10 9.63 13.51 -3.74
C SER A 10 10.16 14.94 -3.56
N GLY A 11 11.48 15.14 -3.64
CA GLY A 11 12.15 16.40 -3.30
C GLY A 11 12.26 16.67 -1.80
N LEU A 12 11.86 15.73 -0.97
CA LEU A 12 12.01 15.84 0.48
C LEU A 12 13.47 15.93 0.87
N ARG A 13 13.75 16.69 1.93
CA ARG A 13 15.09 16.86 2.47
C ARG A 13 15.20 16.19 3.82
N ALA A 14 16.24 15.39 4.01
CA ALA A 14 16.54 14.73 5.26
C ALA A 14 17.95 15.10 5.72
N ILE A 15 18.11 15.37 7.02
CA ILE A 15 19.42 15.55 7.64
C ILE A 15 19.86 14.21 8.22
N VAL A 16 20.94 13.66 7.68
CA VAL A 16 21.55 12.42 8.17
C VAL A 16 22.74 12.80 9.07
N ALA A 17 22.65 12.42 10.33
CA ALA A 17 23.65 12.69 11.34
C ALA A 17 24.06 11.38 12.03
N GLY A 18 24.91 10.58 11.38
CA GLY A 18 25.31 9.23 11.82
C GLY A 18 25.82 9.19 13.26
N ALA A 19 26.62 10.18 13.69
CA ALA A 19 27.10 10.25 15.07
C ALA A 19 25.98 10.36 16.14
N ARG A 20 24.74 10.62 15.76
CA ARG A 20 23.61 10.60 16.70
C ARG A 20 23.14 9.18 17.04
N ALA A 21 23.54 8.17 16.28
CA ALA A 21 23.25 6.76 16.61
C ALA A 21 23.95 6.32 17.91
N ASP A 22 25.09 6.94 18.24
CA ASP A 22 25.87 6.62 19.43
C ASP A 22 25.32 7.27 20.72
N ARG A 23 24.18 7.96 20.66
CA ARG A 23 23.58 8.59 21.85
C ARG A 23 23.07 7.52 22.83
N PRO A 24 23.27 7.70 24.14
CA PRO A 24 22.65 6.87 25.15
C PRO A 24 21.11 6.85 24.95
N GLY A 25 20.51 5.67 24.85
CA GLY A 25 19.07 5.48 24.58
C GLY A 25 18.67 5.59 23.11
N GLY A 26 19.60 5.61 22.17
CA GLY A 26 19.33 5.70 20.72
C GLY A 26 19.03 4.36 20.02
N GLY A 27 18.95 3.25 20.74
CA GLY A 27 18.62 1.94 20.17
C GLY A 27 17.10 1.71 20.21
N PHE A 28 16.54 1.18 19.10
CA PHE A 28 15.21 0.60 19.12
C PHE A 28 15.33 -0.83 19.66
N ALA A 29 14.78 -1.09 20.85
CA ALA A 29 14.61 -2.47 21.30
C ALA A 29 13.42 -3.07 20.52
N VAL A 30 13.70 -4.05 19.67
CA VAL A 30 12.66 -4.85 19.04
C VAL A 30 12.27 -5.95 20.02
N GLU A 31 11.07 -5.88 20.59
CA GLU A 31 10.56 -6.97 21.42
C GLU A 31 10.21 -8.16 20.50
N PRO A 32 10.51 -9.40 20.94
CA PRO A 32 10.10 -10.57 20.20
C PRO A 32 8.58 -10.62 20.05
N HIS A 33 8.09 -10.84 18.84
CA HIS A 33 6.67 -11.04 18.63
C HIS A 33 6.19 -12.31 19.33
N PRO A 34 4.99 -12.29 19.94
CA PRO A 34 4.40 -13.50 20.52
C PRO A 34 4.18 -14.56 19.41
N PRO A 35 4.16 -15.86 19.74
CA PRO A 35 3.82 -16.90 18.78
C PRO A 35 2.52 -16.57 18.03
N LEU A 36 2.41 -16.98 16.76
CA LEU A 36 1.15 -16.92 16.04
C LEU A 36 0.14 -17.81 16.75
N ASP A 37 -1.09 -17.32 16.86
CA ASP A 37 -2.23 -18.10 17.36
C ASP A 37 -3.07 -18.58 16.15
N PRO A 38 -2.89 -19.83 15.69
CA PRO A 38 -3.64 -20.34 14.54
C PRO A 38 -5.15 -20.36 14.78
N GLU A 39 -5.59 -20.58 16.03
CA GLU A 39 -7.02 -20.61 16.34
C GLU A 39 -7.66 -19.23 16.27
N GLY A 40 -6.92 -18.17 16.58
CA GLY A 40 -7.36 -16.79 16.53
C GLY A 40 -7.17 -16.12 15.17
N ASP A 41 -6.47 -16.74 14.22
CA ASP A 41 -6.12 -16.15 12.94
C ASP A 41 -7.24 -16.29 11.90
N PRO A 42 -7.92 -15.19 11.49
CA PRO A 42 -9.01 -15.26 10.51
C PRO A 42 -8.52 -15.44 9.07
N PHE A 43 -7.21 -15.28 8.82
CA PHE A 43 -6.64 -15.37 7.48
C PHE A 43 -6.01 -16.72 7.17
N LEU A 44 -5.94 -17.62 8.14
CA LEU A 44 -5.42 -18.96 7.94
C LEU A 44 -6.37 -19.76 7.03
N GLU A 45 -5.83 -20.61 6.16
CA GLU A 45 -6.62 -21.55 5.38
C GLU A 45 -7.48 -22.46 6.29
N GLY A 46 -8.73 -22.64 5.93
CA GLY A 46 -9.75 -23.31 6.74
C GLY A 46 -10.57 -22.34 7.62
N HIS A 47 -10.19 -21.06 7.67
CA HIS A 47 -10.93 -20.02 8.41
C HIS A 47 -11.68 -19.03 7.50
N GLU A 48 -11.95 -19.39 6.25
CA GLU A 48 -12.56 -18.52 5.24
C GLU A 48 -13.87 -17.90 5.73
N ALA A 49 -14.66 -18.66 6.50
CA ALA A 49 -15.92 -18.19 7.08
C ALA A 49 -15.78 -17.07 8.12
N ARG A 50 -14.55 -16.77 8.58
CA ARG A 50 -14.27 -15.68 9.55
C ARG A 50 -14.02 -14.32 8.88
N THR A 51 -14.00 -14.28 7.56
CA THR A 51 -13.81 -13.07 6.75
C THR A 51 -15.06 -12.78 5.94
N PRO A 52 -15.23 -11.55 5.41
CA PRO A 52 -16.23 -11.29 4.38
C PRO A 52 -16.02 -12.20 3.15
N PRO A 53 -17.07 -12.42 2.33
CA PRO A 53 -16.96 -13.19 1.10
C PRO A 53 -15.82 -12.69 0.21
N GLU A 54 -15.09 -13.61 -0.39
CA GLU A 54 -13.93 -13.27 -1.19
C GLU A 54 -14.30 -12.51 -2.48
N LEU A 55 -13.46 -11.57 -2.83
CA LEU A 55 -13.51 -10.84 -4.09
C LEU A 55 -12.72 -11.54 -5.18
N TRP A 56 -11.71 -12.29 -4.78
CA TRP A 56 -10.81 -13.00 -5.66
C TRP A 56 -9.94 -13.98 -4.87
N ALA A 57 -9.56 -15.07 -5.50
CA ALA A 57 -8.53 -15.96 -4.99
C ALA A 57 -7.78 -16.66 -6.13
N LEU A 58 -6.52 -16.96 -5.92
CA LEU A 58 -5.73 -17.84 -6.79
C LEU A 58 -5.82 -19.27 -6.25
N ARG A 59 -6.54 -20.15 -6.97
CA ARG A 59 -6.69 -21.58 -6.68
C ARG A 59 -6.22 -22.40 -7.87
N PRO A 60 -4.97 -22.88 -7.90
CA PRO A 60 -4.48 -23.68 -9.04
C PRO A 60 -5.27 -24.96 -9.28
N GLY A 61 -5.81 -25.58 -8.23
CA GLY A 61 -6.65 -26.77 -8.31
C GLY A 61 -8.13 -26.48 -8.60
N GLY A 62 -8.54 -25.22 -8.77
CA GLY A 62 -9.94 -24.86 -8.79
C GLY A 62 -10.58 -24.93 -7.39
N GLY A 63 -11.90 -24.86 -7.31
CA GLY A 63 -12.66 -24.91 -6.07
C GLY A 63 -13.73 -23.84 -6.01
N GLU A 64 -14.59 -23.93 -5.00
CA GLU A 64 -15.67 -22.97 -4.77
C GLU A 64 -15.13 -21.69 -4.09
N ALA A 65 -15.83 -20.58 -4.27
CA ALA A 65 -15.57 -19.35 -3.55
C ALA A 65 -15.70 -19.58 -2.04
N ASP A 66 -14.88 -18.89 -1.27
CA ASP A 66 -14.78 -19.03 0.19
C ASP A 66 -14.45 -20.46 0.67
N GLY A 67 -13.84 -21.27 -0.21
CA GLY A 67 -13.32 -22.60 0.10
C GLY A 67 -11.79 -22.63 0.16
N PRO A 68 -11.20 -23.72 0.64
CA PRO A 68 -9.74 -23.91 0.76
C PRO A 68 -9.07 -24.12 -0.62
N GLY A 69 -7.75 -24.38 -0.61
CA GLY A 69 -6.95 -24.64 -1.81
C GLY A 69 -6.45 -23.38 -2.51
N TRP A 70 -6.55 -22.23 -1.87
CA TRP A 70 -6.03 -20.96 -2.39
C TRP A 70 -4.57 -20.75 -1.98
N LEU A 71 -3.83 -20.07 -2.84
CA LEU A 71 -2.46 -19.62 -2.58
C LEU A 71 -2.42 -18.14 -2.18
N ALA A 72 -3.35 -17.34 -2.65
CA ALA A 72 -3.58 -15.96 -2.20
C ALA A 72 -5.08 -15.65 -2.34
N ARG A 73 -5.60 -14.76 -1.47
CA ARG A 73 -7.02 -14.47 -1.37
C ARG A 73 -7.25 -13.00 -1.09
N ALA A 74 -8.23 -12.38 -1.73
CA ALA A 74 -8.62 -11.00 -1.48
C ALA A 74 -10.06 -10.93 -0.98
N VAL A 75 -10.27 -10.18 0.10
CA VAL A 75 -11.57 -9.96 0.73
C VAL A 75 -11.81 -8.47 0.96
N PRO A 76 -13.07 -7.99 1.04
CA PRO A 76 -13.34 -6.65 1.52
C PRO A 76 -12.77 -6.48 2.94
N ASN A 77 -12.24 -5.30 3.26
CA ASN A 77 -11.86 -5.03 4.65
C ASN A 77 -13.14 -4.99 5.51
N LEU A 78 -13.16 -5.73 6.63
CA LEU A 78 -14.32 -5.80 7.54
C LEU A 78 -14.63 -4.42 8.18
N TYR A 79 -13.60 -3.60 8.38
CA TYR A 79 -13.69 -2.23 8.91
C TYR A 79 -13.16 -1.22 7.88
N PRO A 80 -13.89 -1.02 6.77
CA PRO A 80 -13.34 -0.28 5.64
C PRO A 80 -13.22 1.21 5.94
N ALA A 81 -12.07 1.78 5.59
CA ALA A 81 -11.86 3.23 5.60
C ALA A 81 -12.56 3.93 4.42
N LEU A 82 -12.85 3.19 3.36
CA LEU A 82 -13.54 3.66 2.16
C LEU A 82 -14.79 2.83 1.93
N ARG A 83 -15.83 3.47 1.42
CA ARG A 83 -17.08 2.78 1.04
C ARG A 83 -17.33 2.96 -0.45
N PRO A 84 -17.98 2.00 -1.11
CA PRO A 84 -18.40 2.17 -2.50
C PRO A 84 -19.18 3.48 -2.66
N ALA A 85 -18.92 4.20 -3.75
CA ALA A 85 -19.69 5.39 -4.08
C ALA A 85 -21.17 5.04 -4.15
N MET A 86 -22.02 5.77 -3.48
CA MET A 86 -23.47 5.67 -3.66
C MET A 86 -23.80 6.06 -5.10
N GLN A 87 -24.66 5.31 -5.75
CA GLN A 87 -24.91 5.38 -7.19
C GLN A 87 -25.46 6.71 -7.71
N GLU A 88 -25.91 7.62 -6.85
CA GLU A 88 -26.27 8.97 -7.24
C GLU A 88 -25.73 9.99 -6.24
N PRO A 89 -24.99 11.01 -6.69
CA PRO A 89 -24.77 12.18 -5.86
C PRO A 89 -26.12 12.83 -5.58
N ALA A 90 -26.39 13.16 -4.31
CA ALA A 90 -27.60 13.88 -3.95
C ALA A 90 -27.71 15.15 -4.83
N PRO A 91 -28.94 15.55 -5.26
CA PRO A 91 -29.13 16.80 -6.02
C PRO A 91 -28.49 17.96 -5.26
N GLY A 92 -27.54 18.64 -5.88
CA GLY A 92 -26.77 19.73 -5.26
C GLY A 92 -25.47 19.33 -4.58
N ALA A 93 -25.09 18.04 -4.59
CA ALA A 93 -23.74 17.66 -4.20
C ALA A 93 -22.73 18.31 -5.15
N PRO A 94 -21.65 18.92 -4.62
CA PRO A 94 -20.63 19.50 -5.46
C PRO A 94 -20.11 18.42 -6.43
N SER A 95 -20.03 18.81 -7.70
CA SER A 95 -19.46 17.98 -8.77
C SER A 95 -18.20 17.27 -8.25
N ARG A 96 -17.93 16.07 -8.75
CA ARG A 96 -16.59 15.41 -8.64
C ARG A 96 -15.47 16.26 -9.27
N ALA A 97 -15.61 17.57 -9.16
CA ALA A 97 -14.69 18.56 -9.69
C ALA A 97 -13.37 18.44 -8.94
N GLY A 98 -12.39 17.98 -9.66
CA GLY A 98 -11.00 18.14 -9.32
C GLY A 98 -10.32 16.86 -8.90
N THR A 99 -9.89 16.11 -9.89
CA THR A 99 -8.78 15.14 -9.73
C THR A 99 -7.43 15.85 -9.48
N ASP A 100 -7.41 17.19 -9.46
CA ASP A 100 -6.21 17.97 -9.11
C ASP A 100 -6.03 17.98 -7.59
N PRO A 101 -5.08 17.20 -7.04
CA PRO A 101 -4.83 17.14 -5.61
C PRO A 101 -4.28 18.44 -5.03
N LEU A 102 -3.76 19.35 -5.89
CA LEU A 102 -3.25 20.65 -5.47
C LEU A 102 -4.36 21.72 -5.42
N ALA A 103 -5.51 21.45 -6.05
CA ALA A 103 -6.68 22.32 -6.03
C ALA A 103 -7.61 22.05 -4.83
N GLY A 104 -7.37 21.00 -4.05
CA GLY A 104 -8.19 20.61 -2.91
C GLY A 104 -8.37 21.76 -1.92
N GLY A 105 -9.63 22.11 -1.62
CA GLY A 105 -9.99 23.21 -0.72
C GLY A 105 -9.85 24.62 -1.26
N ARG A 106 -9.29 24.81 -2.45
CA ARG A 106 -9.21 26.14 -3.10
C ARG A 106 -10.57 26.49 -3.71
N GLY A 107 -11.13 27.60 -3.24
CA GLY A 107 -12.42 28.11 -3.72
C GLY A 107 -13.62 27.55 -2.97
N GLU A 108 -13.46 26.74 -1.95
CA GLU A 108 -14.53 26.36 -1.05
C GLU A 108 -14.67 27.41 0.07
N PRO A 109 -15.90 27.84 0.43
CA PRO A 109 -16.11 28.85 1.45
C PRO A 109 -15.79 28.31 2.86
N GLU A 110 -15.74 26.99 3.06
CA GLU A 110 -15.46 26.35 4.33
C GLU A 110 -13.99 25.94 4.45
N LEU A 111 -13.33 26.38 5.51
CA LEU A 111 -11.93 26.02 5.80
C LEU A 111 -11.76 24.55 6.18
N PHE A 112 -12.81 23.92 6.69
CA PHE A 112 -12.81 22.53 7.19
C PHE A 112 -13.81 21.68 6.39
N ALA A 113 -13.65 21.65 5.07
CA ALA A 113 -14.50 20.84 4.20
C ALA A 113 -14.33 19.34 4.51
N ALA A 114 -15.45 18.63 4.64
CA ALA A 114 -15.50 17.18 4.80
C ALA A 114 -16.40 16.57 3.72
N ARG A 115 -15.99 15.41 3.21
CA ARG A 115 -16.73 14.65 2.19
C ARG A 115 -16.77 13.17 2.56
N PRO A 116 -17.76 12.40 2.07
CA PRO A 116 -17.74 10.95 2.21
C PRO A 116 -16.44 10.35 1.66
N ALA A 117 -15.86 9.42 2.41
CA ALA A 117 -14.69 8.66 1.98
C ALA A 117 -15.14 7.53 1.05
N GLU A 118 -15.16 7.79 -0.25
CA GLU A 118 -15.57 6.86 -1.29
C GLU A 118 -14.39 6.10 -1.88
N GLY A 119 -14.64 4.85 -2.33
CA GLY A 119 -13.64 4.00 -2.96
C GLY A 119 -13.79 2.53 -2.58
N ALA A 120 -12.73 1.76 -2.75
CA ALA A 120 -12.67 0.37 -2.28
C ALA A 120 -11.53 0.20 -1.28
N HIS A 121 -11.75 -0.66 -0.29
CA HIS A 121 -10.74 -1.05 0.69
C HIS A 121 -10.77 -2.57 0.84
N GLU A 122 -9.70 -3.21 0.38
CA GLU A 122 -9.54 -4.66 0.38
C GLU A 122 -8.38 -5.10 1.26
N VAL A 123 -8.46 -6.33 1.74
CA VAL A 123 -7.34 -7.06 2.35
C VAL A 123 -6.93 -8.17 1.38
N ILE A 124 -5.64 -8.30 1.13
CA ILE A 124 -5.07 -9.36 0.31
C ILE A 124 -4.20 -10.21 1.21
N VAL A 125 -4.63 -11.44 1.48
CA VAL A 125 -3.91 -12.41 2.27
C VAL A 125 -2.79 -13.00 1.43
N ASN A 126 -1.54 -12.86 1.89
CA ASN A 126 -0.34 -13.15 1.12
C ASN A 126 0.01 -14.64 1.03
N GLY A 127 -0.64 -15.49 1.81
CA GLY A 127 -0.43 -16.94 1.78
C GLY A 127 -1.40 -17.67 2.70
N PRO A 128 -1.62 -18.97 2.48
CA PRO A 128 -2.55 -19.77 3.27
C PRO A 128 -2.01 -20.17 4.64
N GLY A 129 -0.69 -20.14 4.81
CA GLY A 129 0.01 -20.57 6.02
C GLY A 129 0.34 -19.42 6.97
N PRO A 130 0.72 -19.74 8.21
CA PRO A 130 0.96 -18.78 9.28
C PRO A 130 2.32 -18.06 9.09
N ALA A 131 2.36 -17.05 8.26
CA ALA A 131 3.51 -16.15 8.08
C ALA A 131 3.18 -14.75 8.60
N ARG A 132 4.13 -14.09 9.28
CA ARG A 132 3.95 -12.73 9.85
C ARG A 132 4.42 -11.63 8.91
N SER A 133 5.35 -11.96 8.04
CA SER A 133 6.00 -11.01 7.16
C SER A 133 6.26 -11.62 5.79
N LEU A 134 6.53 -10.76 4.82
CA LEU A 134 6.97 -11.20 3.50
C LEU A 134 8.30 -11.99 3.57
N ALA A 135 9.14 -11.68 4.56
CA ALA A 135 10.42 -12.36 4.75
C ALA A 135 10.28 -13.81 5.26
N GLU A 136 9.12 -14.17 5.80
CA GLU A 136 8.81 -15.55 6.22
C GLU A 136 8.18 -16.39 5.10
N LEU A 137 7.79 -15.78 3.98
CA LEU A 137 7.29 -16.48 2.80
C LEU A 137 8.46 -17.08 2.01
N ASP A 138 8.26 -18.27 1.46
CA ASP A 138 9.21 -18.78 0.48
C ASP A 138 9.13 -17.97 -0.84
N PRO A 139 10.15 -18.05 -1.72
CA PRO A 139 10.18 -17.26 -2.94
C PRO A 139 8.98 -17.47 -3.87
N ASP A 140 8.47 -18.70 -3.99
CA ASP A 140 7.33 -19.02 -4.86
C ASP A 140 6.05 -18.39 -4.28
N GLN A 141 5.85 -18.46 -2.96
CA GLN A 141 4.71 -17.83 -2.29
C GLN A 141 4.80 -16.29 -2.34
N LEU A 142 5.99 -15.73 -2.27
CA LEU A 142 6.20 -14.29 -2.43
C LEU A 142 5.81 -13.84 -3.84
N GLU A 143 6.18 -14.59 -4.88
CA GLU A 143 5.77 -14.31 -6.26
C GLU A 143 4.24 -14.36 -6.40
N VAL A 144 3.59 -15.35 -5.79
CA VAL A 144 2.12 -15.45 -5.74
C VAL A 144 1.50 -14.22 -5.09
N ALA A 145 2.00 -13.78 -3.93
CA ALA A 145 1.51 -12.60 -3.24
C ALA A 145 1.62 -11.33 -4.10
N MET A 146 2.78 -11.11 -4.71
CA MET A 146 2.99 -9.97 -5.63
C MET A 146 2.10 -10.05 -6.87
N GLY A 147 1.88 -11.26 -7.39
CA GLY A 147 0.92 -11.53 -8.46
C GLY A 147 -0.51 -11.15 -8.08
N ALA A 148 -0.93 -11.50 -6.86
CA ALA A 148 -2.23 -11.15 -6.32
C ALA A 148 -2.42 -9.63 -6.18
N TRP A 149 -1.41 -8.90 -5.66
CA TRP A 149 -1.46 -7.44 -5.58
C TRP A 149 -1.68 -6.83 -6.96
N ARG A 150 -0.90 -7.27 -7.96
CA ARG A 150 -1.03 -6.79 -9.34
C ARG A 150 -2.42 -7.05 -9.92
N GLU A 151 -2.98 -8.24 -9.70
CA GLU A 151 -4.32 -8.57 -10.18
C GLU A 151 -5.39 -7.70 -9.50
N ARG A 152 -5.27 -7.47 -8.18
CA ARG A 152 -6.21 -6.60 -7.48
C ARG A 152 -6.07 -5.14 -7.89
N MET A 153 -4.85 -4.66 -8.14
CA MET A 153 -4.64 -3.32 -8.71
C MET A 153 -5.30 -3.18 -10.09
N ARG A 154 -5.19 -4.20 -10.94
CA ARG A 154 -5.83 -4.21 -12.26
C ARG A 154 -7.36 -4.21 -12.18
N ALA A 155 -7.93 -4.88 -11.21
CA ALA A 155 -9.37 -4.87 -10.98
C ALA A 155 -9.90 -3.45 -10.69
N HIS A 156 -9.05 -2.56 -10.22
CA HIS A 156 -9.36 -1.16 -9.91
C HIS A 156 -8.74 -0.15 -10.91
N VAL A 157 -8.49 -0.57 -12.15
CA VAL A 157 -7.90 0.30 -13.20
C VAL A 157 -8.68 1.60 -13.45
N GLY A 158 -9.97 1.62 -13.12
CA GLY A 158 -10.82 2.82 -13.23
C GLY A 158 -10.68 3.81 -12.06
N ALA A 159 -9.95 3.47 -11.00
CA ALA A 159 -9.67 4.40 -9.90
C ALA A 159 -8.64 5.46 -10.33
N ALA A 160 -8.71 6.66 -9.73
CA ALA A 160 -7.71 7.69 -10.00
C ALA A 160 -6.33 7.31 -9.43
N TYR A 161 -6.32 6.57 -8.33
CA TYR A 161 -5.11 6.02 -7.73
C TYR A 161 -5.42 4.73 -6.98
N VAL A 162 -4.53 3.75 -7.08
CA VAL A 162 -4.58 2.51 -6.29
C VAL A 162 -3.35 2.46 -5.41
N HIS A 163 -3.58 2.32 -4.10
CA HIS A 163 -2.52 2.26 -3.09
C HIS A 163 -2.51 0.88 -2.44
N VAL A 164 -1.39 0.19 -2.53
CA VAL A 164 -1.15 -1.07 -1.80
C VAL A 164 -0.18 -0.78 -0.68
N ILE A 165 -0.55 -1.15 0.53
CA ILE A 165 0.29 -1.01 1.72
C ILE A 165 0.41 -2.34 2.44
N ILE A 166 1.54 -2.52 3.12
CA ILE A 166 1.80 -3.66 3.98
C ILE A 166 2.27 -3.12 5.32
N ASN A 167 1.57 -3.49 6.37
CA ASN A 167 1.96 -3.19 7.74
C ASN A 167 2.35 -4.50 8.41
N GLU A 168 3.61 -4.63 8.77
CA GLU A 168 4.13 -5.81 9.46
C GLU A 168 4.55 -5.45 10.88
N GLY A 169 4.06 -6.21 11.84
CA GLY A 169 4.30 -5.96 13.25
C GLY A 169 3.37 -4.90 13.85
N ARG A 170 3.26 -4.93 15.17
CA ARG A 170 2.39 -4.01 15.95
C ARG A 170 2.87 -2.56 15.85
N GLU A 171 4.17 -2.36 15.77
CA GLU A 171 4.82 -1.05 15.65
C GLU A 171 4.45 -0.35 14.33
N ALA A 172 4.22 -1.12 13.28
CA ALA A 172 3.71 -0.61 11.99
C ALA A 172 2.19 -0.48 11.95
N GLY A 173 1.49 -0.82 13.04
CA GLY A 173 0.03 -0.74 13.12
C GLY A 173 -0.71 -1.96 12.58
N ALA A 174 -0.04 -3.10 12.40
CA ALA A 174 -0.72 -4.35 12.05
C ALA A 174 -1.63 -4.80 13.21
N SER A 175 -2.91 -4.97 12.94
CA SER A 175 -3.89 -5.49 13.90
C SER A 175 -3.92 -7.02 13.94
N LEU A 176 -3.55 -7.66 12.84
CA LEU A 176 -3.44 -9.11 12.69
C LEU A 176 -2.01 -9.46 12.32
N ALA A 177 -1.51 -10.55 12.89
CA ALA A 177 -0.12 -10.96 12.71
C ALA A 177 0.12 -11.67 11.37
N HIS A 178 -0.91 -12.28 10.78
CA HIS A 178 -0.81 -12.96 9.49
C HIS A 178 -0.43 -11.98 8.38
N SER A 179 0.54 -12.34 7.54
CA SER A 179 1.02 -11.49 6.45
C SER A 179 -0.09 -11.16 5.44
N HIS A 180 -0.39 -9.88 5.32
CA HIS A 180 -1.41 -9.38 4.39
C HIS A 180 -1.06 -8.00 3.89
N ALA A 181 -1.54 -7.68 2.71
CA ALA A 181 -1.55 -6.33 2.17
C ALA A 181 -2.95 -5.71 2.29
N GLN A 182 -3.02 -4.40 2.30
CA GLN A 182 -4.26 -3.66 2.16
C GLN A 182 -4.23 -2.86 0.87
N LEU A 183 -5.33 -2.86 0.13
CA LEU A 183 -5.49 -2.11 -1.10
C LEU A 183 -6.57 -1.06 -0.94
N TYR A 184 -6.24 0.18 -1.31
CA TYR A 184 -7.15 1.31 -1.36
C TYR A 184 -7.30 1.77 -2.80
N ALA A 185 -8.51 1.72 -3.35
CA ALA A 185 -8.82 2.31 -4.65
C ALA A 185 -9.47 3.67 -4.42
N LEU A 186 -8.77 4.74 -4.77
CA LEU A 186 -9.13 6.12 -4.47
C LEU A 186 -9.71 6.84 -5.70
N PRO A 187 -10.75 7.69 -5.54
CA PRO A 187 -11.27 8.52 -6.62
C PRO A 187 -10.42 9.78 -6.88
N PHE A 188 -9.30 9.94 -6.18
CA PHE A 188 -8.39 11.08 -6.30
C PHE A 188 -6.94 10.62 -6.24
N VAL A 189 -6.02 11.43 -6.76
CA VAL A 189 -4.57 11.23 -6.64
C VAL A 189 -4.08 11.94 -5.37
N PRO A 190 -3.40 11.24 -4.44
CA PRO A 190 -2.80 11.89 -3.26
C PRO A 190 -1.79 12.99 -3.64
N ALA A 191 -1.75 14.07 -2.87
CA ALA A 191 -0.87 15.21 -3.16
C ALA A 191 0.62 14.86 -3.21
N ALA A 192 1.06 13.88 -2.41
CA ALA A 192 2.44 13.39 -2.48
C ALA A 192 2.76 12.77 -3.84
N ILE A 193 1.87 11.93 -4.35
CA ILE A 193 2.01 11.27 -5.66
C ILE A 193 1.95 12.30 -6.81
N ALA A 194 1.10 13.32 -6.69
CA ALA A 194 1.06 14.39 -7.69
C ALA A 194 2.40 15.13 -7.77
N ARG A 195 3.03 15.44 -6.62
CA ARG A 195 4.38 16.05 -6.59
C ARG A 195 5.46 15.17 -7.21
N GLU A 196 5.40 13.87 -6.97
CA GLU A 196 6.31 12.93 -7.61
C GLU A 196 6.15 12.97 -9.14
N ARG A 197 4.91 12.93 -9.64
CA ARG A 197 4.62 13.03 -11.08
C ARG A 197 5.16 14.32 -11.69
N GLU A 198 5.03 15.47 -11.01
CA GLU A 198 5.63 16.73 -11.46
C GLU A 198 7.14 16.62 -11.58
N ARG A 199 7.82 15.94 -10.66
CA ARG A 199 9.27 15.73 -10.70
C ARG A 199 9.70 14.81 -11.84
N PHE A 200 8.94 13.75 -12.12
CA PHE A 200 9.16 12.90 -13.30
C PHE A 200 9.08 13.71 -14.59
N THR A 201 8.02 14.52 -14.73
CA THR A 201 7.86 15.40 -15.88
C THR A 201 9.03 16.38 -16.02
N ALA A 202 9.36 17.10 -14.94
CA ALA A 202 10.47 18.06 -14.96
C ALA A 202 11.82 17.40 -15.25
N TYR A 203 12.02 16.14 -14.84
CA TYR A 203 13.22 15.39 -15.18
C TYR A 203 13.26 15.02 -16.65
N ALA A 204 12.18 14.49 -17.20
CA ALA A 204 12.06 14.15 -18.61
C ALA A 204 12.32 15.37 -19.50
N ASP A 205 11.73 16.54 -19.18
CA ASP A 205 11.93 17.78 -19.91
C ASP A 205 13.41 18.22 -19.96
N ARG A 206 14.13 18.09 -18.82
CA ARG A 206 15.53 18.48 -18.74
C ARG A 206 16.50 17.48 -19.40
N THR A 207 16.07 16.24 -19.55
CA THR A 207 16.94 15.13 -20.00
C THR A 207 16.56 14.58 -21.36
N ALA A 208 15.77 15.32 -22.13
CA ALA A 208 15.28 14.90 -23.44
C ALA A 208 14.52 13.54 -23.42
N GLY A 209 13.63 13.38 -22.43
CA GLY A 209 12.70 12.26 -22.34
C GLY A 209 13.19 11.06 -21.52
N ARG A 210 14.28 11.20 -20.74
CA ARG A 210 14.71 10.10 -19.85
C ARG A 210 13.72 9.90 -18.71
N ASP A 211 13.61 8.66 -18.26
CA ASP A 211 12.77 8.28 -17.12
C ASP A 211 13.56 8.35 -15.79
N LEU A 212 13.06 9.14 -14.83
CA LEU A 212 13.73 9.37 -13.56
C LEU A 212 13.88 8.09 -12.74
N LEU A 213 12.84 7.24 -12.71
CA LEU A 213 12.89 6.00 -11.92
C LEU A 213 13.89 5.02 -12.51
N SER A 214 13.86 4.85 -13.83
CA SER A 214 14.82 3.98 -14.54
C SER A 214 16.26 4.42 -14.30
N ASP A 215 16.54 5.72 -14.37
CA ASP A 215 17.86 6.26 -14.12
C ASP A 215 18.32 6.07 -12.67
N LEU A 216 17.39 6.23 -11.70
CA LEU A 216 17.66 5.96 -10.29
C LEU A 216 17.99 4.48 -10.05
N LEU A 217 17.18 3.57 -10.60
CA LEU A 217 17.41 2.12 -10.46
C LEU A 217 18.76 1.71 -11.06
N GLN A 218 19.10 2.23 -12.25
CA GLN A 218 20.41 1.98 -12.86
C GLN A 218 21.56 2.50 -12.00
N GLU A 219 21.42 3.68 -11.40
CA GLU A 219 22.45 4.25 -10.53
C GLU A 219 22.59 3.44 -9.22
N GLU A 220 21.49 2.93 -8.63
CA GLU A 220 21.54 2.05 -7.47
C GLU A 220 22.27 0.75 -7.79
N VAL A 221 21.91 0.10 -8.91
CA VAL A 221 22.59 -1.12 -9.38
C VAL A 221 24.09 -0.86 -9.61
N ARG A 222 24.44 0.28 -10.20
CA ARG A 222 25.84 0.62 -10.48
C ARG A 222 26.64 0.87 -9.20
N ARG A 223 26.04 1.46 -8.18
CA ARG A 223 26.71 1.76 -6.88
C ARG A 223 26.84 0.54 -6.00
N ASP A 224 25.86 -0.35 -6.03
CA ASP A 224 25.82 -1.57 -5.20
C ASP A 224 26.02 -1.30 -3.70
N GLU A 225 25.50 -0.14 -3.23
CA GLU A 225 25.65 0.29 -1.84
C GLU A 225 24.42 -0.02 -0.98
N ARG A 226 23.23 -0.11 -1.61
CA ARG A 226 21.93 -0.21 -0.94
C ARG A 226 21.05 -1.34 -1.46
N ILE A 227 21.56 -2.15 -2.39
CA ILE A 227 20.87 -3.33 -2.91
C ILE A 227 21.15 -4.51 -1.97
N VAL A 228 20.08 -5.24 -1.62
CA VAL A 228 20.12 -6.43 -0.76
C VAL A 228 19.83 -7.67 -1.58
#